data_1f7b3ccc6e66f88cbfd732345f75d6d6
#
_entry.id   1f7b3ccc6e66f88cbfd732345f75d6d6
#
_cell.length_a   1.000
_cell.length_b   1.000
_cell.length_c   1.000
_cell.angle_alpha   90.00
_cell.angle_beta   90.00
_cell.angle_gamma   90.00
#
_symmetry.space_group_name_H-M   'P 1'
#
loop_
_entity.id
_entity.type
_entity.pdbx_description
1 polymer ?
#
loop_
_entity_poly.entity_id
_entity_poly.type
_entity_poly.pdbx_seq_one_letter_code
_entity_poly.pdbx_strand_id
1 'polypeptide(L)'
;KKWESNPREWLNTIDIRDVMNQYEVKHPDFEFIGPVPMDFDSKVGFGKCVINELCNIKLESLLEKGKRKLGVIFNLDKHTQSGSHWVAMWAQFPGTETSSDGEICYWDSYGMRPNPEVVVLMNRLESQAKTLGHPVAININKRRHQYKNTECGVYCIYFLTSFLEGRA
;
A
#
# COMPACT_ATOMS: atom_id res chain seq x y z
N LYS A 1 0.36 -14.77 20.24
CA LYS A 1 -0.11 -14.78 18.82
C LYS A 1 0.56 -15.92 18.08
N LYS A 2 -0.07 -16.47 17.00
CA LYS A 2 0.49 -17.63 16.27
C LYS A 2 1.94 -17.42 15.80
N TRP A 3 2.26 -16.24 15.32
CA TRP A 3 3.61 -15.92 14.85
C TRP A 3 4.66 -15.83 15.96
N GLU A 4 4.25 -15.62 17.21
CA GLU A 4 5.15 -15.63 18.38
C GLU A 4 5.59 -17.06 18.73
N SER A 5 4.71 -18.05 18.50
CA SER A 5 5.01 -19.46 18.70
C SER A 5 5.67 -20.12 17.49
N ASN A 6 5.51 -19.54 16.29
CA ASN A 6 6.11 -20.04 15.06
C ASN A 6 6.59 -18.89 14.15
N PRO A 7 7.82 -18.39 14.36
CA PRO A 7 8.35 -17.26 13.58
C PRO A 7 8.50 -17.52 12.08
N ARG A 8 8.37 -18.77 11.65
CA ARG A 8 8.45 -19.16 10.23
C ARG A 8 7.08 -19.25 9.56
N GLU A 9 6.01 -19.05 10.30
CA GLU A 9 4.67 -19.06 9.75
C GLU A 9 4.42 -17.78 8.93
N TRP A 10 3.81 -17.93 7.76
CA TRP A 10 3.45 -16.80 6.94
C TRP A 10 2.37 -15.97 7.65
N LEU A 11 2.54 -14.65 7.62
CA LEU A 11 1.47 -13.74 8.03
C LEU A 11 0.30 -13.88 7.05
N ASN A 12 -0.91 -14.00 7.58
CA ASN A 12 -2.11 -14.01 6.76
C ASN A 12 -2.71 -12.60 6.64
N THR A 13 -3.75 -12.47 5.81
CA THR A 13 -4.46 -11.22 5.58
C THR A 13 -4.97 -10.59 6.88
N ILE A 14 -5.48 -11.39 7.81
CA ILE A 14 -6.01 -10.91 9.09
C ILE A 14 -4.89 -10.36 9.96
N ASP A 15 -3.75 -11.04 10.04
CA ASP A 15 -2.60 -10.60 10.83
C ASP A 15 -2.09 -9.24 10.34
N ILE A 16 -1.93 -9.08 9.03
CA ILE A 16 -1.48 -7.83 8.41
C ILE A 16 -2.47 -6.70 8.67
N ARG A 17 -3.75 -6.96 8.49
CA ARG A 17 -4.82 -5.98 8.73
C ARG A 17 -4.84 -5.54 10.19
N ASP A 18 -4.77 -6.47 11.14
CA ASP A 18 -4.80 -6.17 12.57
C ASP A 18 -3.62 -5.28 12.98
N VAL A 19 -2.43 -5.56 12.48
CA VAL A 19 -1.26 -4.72 12.75
C VAL A 19 -1.45 -3.32 12.16
N MET A 20 -1.85 -3.22 10.90
CA MET A 20 -1.97 -1.92 10.22
C MET A 20 -3.13 -1.07 10.77
N ASN A 21 -4.21 -1.68 11.24
CA ASN A 21 -5.29 -0.96 11.91
C ASN A 21 -4.83 -0.28 13.20
N GLN A 22 -3.89 -0.86 13.93
CA GLN A 22 -3.29 -0.23 15.10
C GLN A 22 -2.53 1.04 14.71
N TYR A 23 -1.85 1.04 13.57
CA TYR A 23 -1.16 2.22 13.03
C TYR A 23 -2.12 3.30 12.55
N GLU A 24 -3.28 2.94 11.99
CA GLU A 24 -4.33 3.91 11.64
C GLU A 24 -4.85 4.64 12.88
N VAL A 25 -5.05 3.93 13.98
CA VAL A 25 -5.47 4.54 15.26
C VAL A 25 -4.40 5.50 15.80
N LYS A 26 -3.13 5.10 15.72
CA LYS A 26 -2.00 5.91 16.19
C LYS A 26 -1.73 7.13 15.29
N HIS A 27 -2.01 7.03 14.00
CA HIS A 27 -1.77 8.06 12.99
C HIS A 27 -3.07 8.43 12.28
N PRO A 28 -3.86 9.40 12.80
CA PRO A 28 -5.18 9.75 12.25
C PRO A 28 -5.14 10.27 10.79
N ASP A 29 -3.99 10.75 10.32
CA ASP A 29 -3.78 11.20 8.94
C ASP A 29 -3.41 10.07 7.97
N PHE A 30 -3.36 8.83 8.45
CA PHE A 30 -3.00 7.65 7.69
C PHE A 30 -4.23 6.81 7.38
N GLU A 31 -4.36 6.39 6.11
CA GLU A 31 -5.33 5.42 5.62
C GLU A 31 -4.60 4.16 5.18
N PHE A 32 -5.05 3.00 5.65
CA PHE A 32 -4.56 1.71 5.18
C PHE A 32 -5.64 0.99 4.39
N ILE A 33 -5.29 0.53 3.19
CA ILE A 33 -6.17 -0.31 2.37
C ILE A 33 -5.46 -1.63 2.10
N GLY A 34 -6.08 -2.70 2.51
CA GLY A 34 -5.51 -4.02 2.24
C GLY A 34 -5.65 -5.01 3.39
N PRO A 35 -4.97 -6.14 3.24
CA PRO A 35 -4.36 -6.62 2.00
C PRO A 35 -5.36 -6.85 0.87
N VAL A 36 -4.99 -6.53 -0.36
CA VAL A 36 -5.86 -6.63 -1.54
C VAL A 36 -5.25 -7.53 -2.62
N PRO A 37 -6.08 -8.24 -3.40
CA PRO A 37 -5.59 -9.05 -4.52
C PRO A 37 -5.09 -8.17 -5.67
N MET A 38 -4.28 -8.73 -6.57
CA MET A 38 -3.70 -7.99 -7.69
C MET A 38 -4.75 -7.55 -8.72
N ASP A 39 -5.85 -8.27 -8.83
CA ASP A 39 -6.97 -7.92 -9.71
C ASP A 39 -7.99 -6.94 -9.07
N PHE A 40 -7.54 -6.12 -8.11
CA PHE A 40 -8.38 -5.17 -7.36
C PHE A 40 -9.18 -4.21 -8.25
N ASP A 41 -8.64 -3.87 -9.42
CA ASP A 41 -9.22 -2.92 -10.37
C ASP A 41 -10.15 -3.59 -11.40
N SER A 42 -10.21 -4.93 -11.40
CA SER A 42 -11.03 -5.70 -12.33
C SER A 42 -12.51 -5.59 -12.00
N LYS A 43 -13.33 -5.53 -13.03
CA LYS A 43 -14.79 -5.47 -12.88
C LYS A 43 -15.38 -6.87 -12.73
N VAL A 44 -16.20 -7.07 -11.69
CA VAL A 44 -16.81 -8.37 -11.36
C VAL A 44 -18.33 -8.42 -11.55
N GLY A 45 -18.95 -7.35 -12.06
CA GLY A 45 -20.37 -7.27 -12.37
C GLY A 45 -21.01 -6.00 -11.82
N PHE A 46 -22.13 -5.57 -12.43
CA PHE A 46 -22.88 -4.36 -12.07
C PHE A 46 -22.02 -3.08 -11.94
N GLY A 47 -20.91 -3.00 -12.69
CA GLY A 47 -19.97 -1.88 -12.64
C GLY A 47 -19.10 -1.84 -11.40
N LYS A 48 -19.14 -2.85 -10.54
CA LYS A 48 -18.29 -2.92 -9.33
C LYS A 48 -16.94 -3.57 -9.62
N CYS A 49 -15.90 -3.08 -8.94
CA CYS A 49 -14.57 -3.67 -8.98
C CYS A 49 -14.40 -4.68 -7.84
N VAL A 50 -13.36 -5.51 -7.93
CA VAL A 50 -12.98 -6.42 -6.85
C VAL A 50 -12.75 -5.64 -5.55
N ILE A 51 -12.02 -4.50 -5.61
CA ILE A 51 -11.84 -3.58 -4.46
C ILE A 51 -12.25 -2.17 -4.89
N ASN A 52 -13.48 -1.79 -4.60
CA ASN A 52 -14.01 -0.49 -4.96
C ASN A 52 -13.23 0.69 -4.36
N GLU A 53 -12.73 0.55 -3.15
CA GLU A 53 -11.95 1.59 -2.46
C GLU A 53 -10.72 2.02 -3.25
N LEU A 54 -10.10 1.12 -4.00
CA LEU A 54 -8.94 1.41 -4.84
C LEU A 54 -9.32 1.81 -6.28
N CYS A 55 -10.26 1.09 -6.88
CA CYS A 55 -10.64 1.36 -8.27
C CYS A 55 -11.34 2.71 -8.44
N ASN A 56 -12.03 3.17 -7.40
CA ASN A 56 -12.72 4.46 -7.36
C ASN A 56 -12.03 5.46 -6.42
N ILE A 57 -10.76 5.27 -6.13
CA ILE A 57 -10.03 6.13 -5.20
C ILE A 57 -9.98 7.57 -5.74
N LYS A 58 -10.34 8.52 -4.85
CA LYS A 58 -10.28 9.96 -5.12
C LYS A 58 -9.42 10.61 -4.05
N LEU A 59 -8.29 11.16 -4.47
CA LEU A 59 -7.37 11.85 -3.57
C LEU A 59 -8.05 13.01 -2.87
N GLU A 60 -8.88 13.79 -3.58
CA GLU A 60 -9.63 14.90 -3.00
C GLU A 60 -10.46 14.45 -1.79
N SER A 61 -11.16 13.31 -1.91
CA SER A 61 -11.95 12.74 -0.81
C SER A 61 -11.09 12.32 0.38
N LEU A 62 -9.92 11.75 0.14
CA LEU A 62 -8.97 11.40 1.21
C LEU A 62 -8.48 12.66 1.93
N LEU A 63 -8.10 13.69 1.21
CA LEU A 63 -7.61 14.95 1.77
C LEU A 63 -8.72 15.67 2.57
N GLU A 64 -9.97 15.64 2.11
CA GLU A 64 -11.11 16.18 2.85
C GLU A 64 -11.33 15.50 4.20
N LYS A 65 -11.01 14.20 4.30
CA LYS A 65 -11.04 13.44 5.55
C LYS A 65 -9.79 13.64 6.42
N GLY A 66 -8.85 14.46 5.99
CA GLY A 66 -7.57 14.65 6.67
C GLY A 66 -6.57 13.52 6.46
N LYS A 67 -6.79 12.65 5.46
CA LYS A 67 -5.91 11.51 5.14
C LYS A 67 -4.89 11.92 4.09
N ARG A 68 -3.66 12.16 4.53
CA ARG A 68 -2.55 12.60 3.68
C ARG A 68 -1.57 11.48 3.36
N LYS A 69 -1.63 10.40 4.11
CA LYS A 69 -0.76 9.24 4.01
C LYS A 69 -1.61 8.02 3.69
N LEU A 70 -1.20 7.29 2.69
CA LEU A 70 -1.89 6.09 2.22
C LEU A 70 -0.90 4.93 2.17
N GLY A 71 -1.25 3.81 2.79
CA GLY A 71 -0.53 2.55 2.68
C GLY A 71 -1.42 1.49 2.07
N VAL A 72 -0.89 0.75 1.11
CA VAL A 72 -1.58 -0.39 0.50
C VAL A 72 -0.65 -1.59 0.48
N ILE A 73 -1.16 -2.75 0.88
CA ILE A 73 -0.45 -4.01 0.73
C ILE A 73 -1.22 -4.86 -0.28
N PHE A 74 -0.51 -5.34 -1.30
CA PHE A 74 -1.06 -6.15 -2.38
C PHE A 74 -0.58 -7.58 -2.26
N ASN A 75 -1.47 -8.52 -2.57
CA ASN A 75 -1.10 -9.89 -2.87
C ASN A 75 -0.93 -10.02 -4.38
N LEU A 76 0.15 -10.64 -4.85
CA LEU A 76 0.38 -10.81 -6.28
C LEU A 76 -0.61 -11.75 -6.95
N ASP A 77 -1.29 -12.60 -6.18
CA ASP A 77 -2.33 -13.46 -6.71
C ASP A 77 -3.65 -12.70 -6.90
N LYS A 78 -4.50 -13.22 -7.81
CA LYS A 78 -5.86 -12.74 -8.01
C LYS A 78 -6.75 -13.11 -6.81
N HIS A 79 -7.91 -12.47 -6.70
CA HIS A 79 -8.85 -12.72 -5.59
C HIS A 79 -9.33 -14.18 -5.50
N THR A 80 -9.26 -14.95 -6.61
CA THR A 80 -9.65 -16.36 -6.68
C THR A 80 -8.52 -17.34 -6.35
N GLN A 81 -7.31 -16.84 -6.06
CA GLN A 81 -6.11 -17.64 -5.80
C GLN A 81 -5.66 -17.51 -4.35
N SER A 82 -4.89 -18.48 -3.85
CA SER A 82 -4.21 -18.35 -2.55
C SER A 82 -3.03 -17.39 -2.68
N GLY A 83 -2.83 -16.53 -1.68
CA GLY A 83 -1.76 -15.55 -1.69
C GLY A 83 -0.36 -16.17 -1.69
N SER A 84 0.53 -15.69 -2.56
CA SER A 84 1.91 -16.19 -2.69
C SER A 84 2.98 -15.19 -2.31
N HIS A 85 2.79 -13.91 -2.62
CA HIS A 85 3.78 -12.86 -2.37
C HIS A 85 3.07 -11.52 -2.10
N TRP A 86 3.63 -10.75 -1.17
CA TRP A 86 3.09 -9.46 -0.74
C TRP A 86 4.03 -8.33 -1.13
N VAL A 87 3.46 -7.26 -1.66
CA VAL A 87 4.18 -6.02 -2.00
C VAL A 87 3.43 -4.83 -1.44
N ALA A 88 4.10 -3.69 -1.29
CA ALA A 88 3.52 -2.52 -0.64
C ALA A 88 3.66 -1.24 -1.48
N MET A 89 2.71 -0.33 -1.30
CA MET A 89 2.76 1.02 -1.81
C MET A 89 2.54 2.00 -0.65
N TRP A 90 3.36 3.03 -0.61
CA TRP A 90 3.21 4.18 0.26
C TRP A 90 2.94 5.40 -0.59
N ALA A 91 1.98 6.23 -0.18
CA ALA A 91 1.77 7.53 -0.79
C ALA A 91 1.65 8.58 0.31
N GLN A 92 2.33 9.70 0.12
CA GLN A 92 2.25 10.87 1.00
C GLN A 92 2.03 12.10 0.14
N PHE A 93 1.02 12.89 0.50
CA PHE A 93 0.63 14.08 -0.25
C PHE A 93 0.95 15.33 0.56
N PRO A 94 1.47 16.41 -0.09
CA PRO A 94 1.87 17.63 0.61
C PRO A 94 0.70 18.26 1.35
N GLY A 95 0.98 18.87 2.50
CA GLY A 95 0.03 19.66 3.24
C GLY A 95 0.28 21.15 3.12
N THR A 96 -0.70 21.94 3.54
CA THR A 96 -0.57 23.38 3.63
C THR A 96 0.48 23.82 4.65
N GLU A 97 0.81 22.94 5.59
CA GLU A 97 1.72 23.24 6.71
C GLU A 97 3.08 22.54 6.65
N THR A 98 3.28 21.63 5.69
CA THR A 98 4.53 20.89 5.57
C THR A 98 5.23 21.22 4.26
N SER A 99 6.51 21.58 4.36
CA SER A 99 7.39 21.83 3.23
C SER A 99 7.92 20.56 2.56
N SER A 100 7.40 19.38 2.94
CA SER A 100 7.83 18.12 2.35
C SER A 100 7.13 17.88 1.02
N ASP A 101 7.90 17.57 0.01
CA ASP A 101 7.38 17.14 -1.28
C ASP A 101 6.62 15.81 -1.13
N GLY A 102 5.53 15.66 -1.88
CA GLY A 102 4.78 14.42 -1.89
C GLY A 102 5.52 13.33 -2.65
N GLU A 103 5.27 12.08 -2.28
CA GLU A 103 5.87 10.93 -2.93
C GLU A 103 4.91 9.73 -2.97
N ILE A 104 5.08 8.90 -4.00
CA ILE A 104 4.47 7.57 -4.09
C ILE A 104 5.62 6.58 -4.21
N CYS A 105 5.71 5.65 -3.26
CA CYS A 105 6.79 4.66 -3.21
C CYS A 105 6.21 3.25 -3.35
N TYR A 106 6.76 2.48 -4.27
CA TYR A 106 6.46 1.05 -4.39
C TYR A 106 7.60 0.24 -3.82
N TRP A 107 7.27 -0.83 -3.11
CA TRP A 107 8.26 -1.68 -2.49
C TRP A 107 7.94 -3.17 -2.63
N ASP A 108 8.89 -3.90 -3.19
CA ASP A 108 8.92 -5.34 -3.26
C ASP A 108 10.22 -5.83 -2.60
N SER A 109 10.10 -6.71 -1.62
CA SER A 109 11.26 -7.26 -0.91
C SER A 109 12.24 -8.00 -1.83
N TYR A 110 11.79 -8.49 -2.97
CA TYR A 110 12.65 -9.08 -4.00
C TYR A 110 13.25 -8.06 -4.97
N GLY A 111 12.85 -6.80 -4.88
CA GLY A 111 13.34 -5.74 -5.78
C GLY A 111 12.81 -5.82 -7.20
N MET A 112 11.72 -6.53 -7.42
CA MET A 112 11.11 -6.66 -8.74
C MET A 112 10.26 -5.44 -9.10
N ARG A 113 10.03 -5.23 -10.38
CA ARG A 113 9.19 -4.13 -10.88
C ARG A 113 7.73 -4.34 -10.46
N PRO A 114 6.97 -3.25 -10.26
CA PRO A 114 5.55 -3.36 -9.98
C PRO A 114 4.78 -3.96 -11.16
N ASN A 115 3.73 -4.72 -10.83
CA ASN A 115 2.77 -5.23 -11.82
C ASN A 115 2.04 -4.07 -12.51
N PRO A 116 1.55 -4.26 -13.74
CA PRO A 116 0.83 -3.20 -14.48
C PRO A 116 -0.33 -2.60 -13.70
N GLU A 117 -1.06 -3.37 -12.92
CA GLU A 117 -2.20 -2.92 -12.13
C GLU A 117 -1.76 -1.88 -11.07
N VAL A 118 -0.63 -2.12 -10.42
CA VAL A 118 -0.07 -1.17 -9.44
C VAL A 118 0.46 0.09 -10.13
N VAL A 119 1.08 -0.04 -11.30
CA VAL A 119 1.54 1.10 -12.09
C VAL A 119 0.36 2.00 -12.47
N VAL A 120 -0.76 1.42 -12.91
CA VAL A 120 -1.99 2.16 -13.22
C VAL A 120 -2.50 2.92 -11.99
N LEU A 121 -2.51 2.29 -10.83
CA LEU A 121 -2.93 2.94 -9.58
C LEU A 121 -2.00 4.10 -9.20
N MET A 122 -0.68 3.89 -9.26
CA MET A 122 0.30 4.95 -8.96
C MET A 122 0.14 6.14 -9.91
N ASN A 123 -0.03 5.89 -11.19
CA ASN A 123 -0.24 6.93 -12.20
C ASN A 123 -1.57 7.67 -11.99
N ARG A 124 -2.61 6.97 -11.56
CA ARG A 124 -3.91 7.56 -11.22
C ARG A 124 -3.78 8.54 -10.07
N LEU A 125 -3.09 8.15 -9.00
CA LEU A 125 -2.85 9.01 -7.83
C LEU A 125 -1.94 10.19 -8.18
N GLU A 126 -0.89 9.96 -8.95
CA GLU A 126 0.01 11.03 -9.42
C GLU A 126 -0.75 12.07 -10.24
N SER A 127 -1.59 11.63 -11.17
CA SER A 127 -2.42 12.49 -12.02
C SER A 127 -3.41 13.31 -11.20
N GLN A 128 -4.08 12.69 -10.24
CA GLN A 128 -5.01 13.39 -9.33
C GLN A 128 -4.27 14.43 -8.48
N ALA A 129 -3.10 14.08 -7.94
CA ALA A 129 -2.29 14.99 -7.15
C ALA A 129 -1.84 16.21 -7.98
N LYS A 130 -1.40 15.99 -9.22
CA LYS A 130 -1.02 17.06 -10.14
C LYS A 130 -2.20 18.00 -10.44
N THR A 131 -3.39 17.46 -10.67
CA THR A 131 -4.62 18.24 -10.89
C THR A 131 -4.97 19.12 -9.69
N LEU A 132 -4.72 18.63 -8.47
CA LEU A 132 -4.96 19.38 -7.24
C LEU A 132 -3.83 20.37 -6.89
N GLY A 133 -2.79 20.49 -7.72
CA GLY A 133 -1.65 21.37 -7.47
C GLY A 133 -0.64 20.81 -6.48
N HIS A 134 -0.63 19.50 -6.23
CA HIS A 134 0.27 18.81 -5.30
C HIS A 134 1.07 17.73 -6.03
N PRO A 135 2.00 18.08 -6.94
CA PRO A 135 2.77 17.10 -7.68
C PRO A 135 3.55 16.18 -6.73
N VAL A 136 3.63 14.91 -7.09
CA VAL A 136 4.34 13.87 -6.33
C VAL A 136 5.37 13.17 -7.21
N ALA A 137 6.46 12.70 -6.60
CA ALA A 137 7.44 11.86 -7.27
C ALA A 137 7.10 10.38 -7.07
N ILE A 138 7.34 9.54 -8.08
CA ILE A 138 7.19 8.08 -7.98
C ILE A 138 8.56 7.45 -7.80
N ASN A 139 8.72 6.66 -6.73
CA ASN A 139 9.95 5.95 -6.40
C ASN A 139 9.68 4.45 -6.32
N ILE A 140 10.54 3.64 -6.91
CA ILE A 140 10.42 2.19 -6.94
C ILE A 140 11.73 1.60 -6.42
N ASN A 141 11.67 0.74 -5.39
CA ASN A 141 12.87 0.05 -4.94
C ASN A 141 13.31 -0.99 -5.97
N LYS A 142 14.63 -1.08 -6.16
CA LYS A 142 15.25 -2.03 -7.08
C LYS A 142 16.18 -3.00 -6.36
N ARG A 143 16.34 -2.84 -5.05
CA ARG A 143 17.23 -3.66 -4.25
C ARG A 143 16.47 -4.83 -3.63
N ARG A 144 17.05 -6.03 -3.75
CA ARG A 144 16.51 -7.21 -3.08
C ARG A 144 16.87 -7.20 -1.59
N HIS A 145 15.86 -7.38 -0.74
CA HIS A 145 16.00 -7.46 0.71
C HIS A 145 15.63 -8.85 1.26
N GLN A 146 14.80 -9.57 0.55
CA GLN A 146 14.31 -10.89 0.95
C GLN A 146 14.98 -12.00 0.15
N TYR A 147 15.45 -13.02 0.85
CA TYR A 147 16.09 -14.20 0.26
C TYR A 147 15.34 -15.51 0.60
N LYS A 148 14.35 -15.45 1.50
CA LYS A 148 13.49 -16.56 1.90
C LYS A 148 12.03 -16.24 1.56
N ASN A 149 11.21 -17.28 1.41
CA ASN A 149 9.85 -17.15 0.89
C ASN A 149 8.80 -16.70 1.93
N THR A 150 9.12 -16.65 3.22
CA THR A 150 8.13 -16.52 4.31
C THR A 150 8.03 -15.11 4.91
N GLU A 151 8.84 -14.16 4.45
CA GLU A 151 9.05 -12.88 5.16
C GLU A 151 8.42 -11.67 4.46
N CYS A 152 7.79 -11.83 3.28
CA CYS A 152 7.30 -10.71 2.49
C CYS A 152 6.26 -9.84 3.21
N GLY A 153 5.35 -10.45 3.98
CA GLY A 153 4.36 -9.71 4.76
C GLY A 153 5.00 -8.85 5.84
N VAL A 154 6.00 -9.37 6.53
CA VAL A 154 6.78 -8.62 7.55
C VAL A 154 7.50 -7.45 6.92
N TYR A 155 8.14 -7.66 5.77
CA TYR A 155 8.82 -6.58 5.04
C TYR A 155 7.87 -5.49 4.59
N CYS A 156 6.65 -5.82 4.12
CA CYS A 156 5.64 -4.84 3.76
C CYS A 156 5.23 -3.98 4.95
N ILE A 157 4.97 -4.60 6.09
CA ILE A 157 4.63 -3.89 7.34
C ILE A 157 5.80 -2.98 7.75
N TYR A 158 7.02 -3.49 7.75
CA TYR A 158 8.20 -2.70 8.09
C TYR A 158 8.38 -1.49 7.18
N PHE A 159 8.19 -1.68 5.88
CA PHE A 159 8.27 -0.60 4.91
C PHE A 159 7.27 0.53 5.21
N LEU A 160 5.98 0.20 5.38
CA LEU A 160 4.95 1.19 5.66
C LEU A 160 5.16 1.87 7.02
N THR A 161 5.46 1.11 8.06
CA THR A 161 5.66 1.66 9.40
C THR A 161 6.92 2.51 9.52
N SER A 162 7.94 2.23 8.70
CA SER A 162 9.15 3.06 8.65
C SER A 162 8.84 4.47 8.16
N PHE A 163 7.96 4.62 7.17
CA PHE A 163 7.49 5.94 6.75
C PHE A 163 6.68 6.64 7.84
N LEU A 164 5.75 5.92 8.48
CA LEU A 164 4.90 6.47 9.54
C LEU A 164 5.72 6.96 10.73
N GLU A 165 6.81 6.27 11.07
CA GLU A 165 7.66 6.60 12.20
C GLU A 165 8.86 7.48 11.83
N GLY A 166 8.93 7.94 10.58
CA GLY A 166 10.00 8.82 10.11
C GLY A 166 11.37 8.17 10.01
N ARG A 167 11.43 6.83 9.84
CA ARG A 167 12.68 6.07 9.71
C ARG A 167 13.11 5.83 8.27
N ALA A 168 12.28 6.18 7.34
CA ALA A 168 12.54 6.02 5.90
C ALA A 168 12.98 7.32 5.27
#